data_f1cf688cc23a9665d53b7227f6fde10a
#
_entry.id   f1cf688cc23a9665d53b7227f6fde10a
#
_cell.length_a   1.000
_cell.length_b   1.000
_cell.length_c   1.000
_cell.angle_alpha   90.00
_cell.angle_beta   90.00
_cell.angle_gamma   90.00
#
_symmetry.space_group_name_H-M   'P 1'
#
loop_
_entity.id
_entity.type
_entity.pdbx_description
1 polymer ?
#
loop_
_entity_poly.entity_id
_entity_poly.type
_entity_poly.pdbx_seq_one_letter_code
_entity_poly.pdbx_strand_id
1 'polypeptide(L)'
;PTESSVVMGGVSDTLADVAQYYWSTDLRHTDFGNCTSNSSGTERDVCADVLTPVGADTNKSQHMSTYSIGLGTNGTLTYDPDYATQTTGDFADLKEGRKIWPEPGDGKGAENIDDLWHAAVNGRGKYFSAMSASSLSDAINSVFDSVREEAGAAAAAATTSLELISGDNNKLFSASYTTQQWTGDLKAYLFNGTTGVVSSTPLWSAQARLDARVDSRTHSDRKIYFNSSSSLTEFSYSALTTTQKTDFNNLCVTSTLSQCASLSVDEKA
;
A
#
# COMPACT_ATOMS: atom_id res chain seq x y z
N PRO A 1 -23.44 4.78 5.89
CA PRO A 1 -24.70 4.04 6.09
C PRO A 1 -24.93 2.93 5.09
N THR A 2 -24.28 2.88 3.96
CA THR A 2 -24.54 1.87 2.92
C THR A 2 -23.48 0.80 2.79
N GLU A 3 -22.38 0.92 3.48
CA GLU A 3 -21.29 -0.06 3.41
C GLU A 3 -21.38 -1.17 4.46
N SER A 4 -22.22 -1.00 5.46
CA SER A 4 -22.56 -2.08 6.37
C SER A 4 -23.24 -3.27 5.69
N SER A 5 -23.70 -3.07 4.46
CA SER A 5 -24.30 -4.13 3.66
C SER A 5 -23.31 -5.15 3.12
N VAL A 6 -22.03 -4.87 3.12
CA VAL A 6 -21.01 -5.73 2.50
C VAL A 6 -20.64 -6.91 3.39
N VAL A 7 -20.84 -6.78 4.70
CA VAL A 7 -20.52 -7.86 5.65
C VAL A 7 -21.71 -8.05 6.59
N MET A 8 -22.84 -8.37 5.97
CA MET A 8 -24.11 -8.49 6.67
C MET A 8 -24.25 -9.79 7.44
N GLY A 9 -25.02 -9.74 8.50
CA GLY A 9 -25.35 -10.86 9.35
C GLY A 9 -24.48 -10.95 10.59
N GLY A 10 -24.00 -9.81 11.08
CA GLY A 10 -23.39 -9.73 12.39
C GLY A 10 -24.42 -9.71 13.52
N VAL A 11 -24.01 -10.16 14.67
CA VAL A 11 -24.72 -10.04 15.93
C VAL A 11 -24.34 -8.72 16.57
N SER A 12 -25.28 -8.06 17.29
CA SER A 12 -25.00 -6.81 17.99
C SER A 12 -24.13 -7.03 19.21
N ASP A 13 -23.49 -5.97 19.66
CA ASP A 13 -22.70 -5.95 20.90
C ASP A 13 -21.41 -6.78 20.81
N THR A 14 -20.81 -6.86 19.64
CA THR A 14 -19.59 -7.59 19.36
C THR A 14 -18.37 -6.67 19.23
N LEU A 15 -17.16 -7.25 19.21
CA LEU A 15 -15.94 -6.49 18.93
C LEU A 15 -15.97 -5.87 17.52
N ALA A 16 -16.63 -6.53 16.59
CA ALA A 16 -16.81 -6.03 15.22
C ALA A 16 -17.63 -4.72 15.17
N ASP A 17 -18.65 -4.57 16.04
CA ASP A 17 -19.41 -3.32 16.14
C ASP A 17 -18.56 -2.18 16.68
N VAL A 18 -17.73 -2.46 17.68
CA VAL A 18 -16.79 -1.48 18.23
C VAL A 18 -15.80 -1.03 17.17
N ALA A 19 -15.24 -1.96 16.41
CA ALA A 19 -14.31 -1.66 15.32
C ALA A 19 -14.99 -0.80 14.23
N GLN A 20 -16.21 -1.15 13.84
CA GLN A 20 -17.01 -0.38 12.88
C GLN A 20 -17.29 1.03 13.38
N TYR A 21 -17.64 1.18 14.66
CA TYR A 21 -17.90 2.48 15.26
C TYR A 21 -16.69 3.40 15.16
N TYR A 22 -15.49 2.92 15.57
CA TYR A 22 -14.29 3.73 15.56
C TYR A 22 -13.72 3.97 14.14
N TRP A 23 -14.04 3.12 13.19
CA TRP A 23 -13.72 3.37 11.79
C TRP A 23 -14.65 4.40 11.15
N SER A 24 -15.97 4.36 11.46
CA SER A 24 -16.96 5.23 10.86
C SER A 24 -17.09 6.60 11.53
N THR A 25 -16.53 6.73 12.75
CA THR A 25 -16.59 7.95 13.54
C THR A 25 -15.38 8.82 13.26
N ASP A 26 -15.61 10.08 12.91
CA ASP A 26 -14.57 11.09 12.88
C ASP A 26 -14.07 11.37 14.30
N LEU A 27 -12.84 10.97 14.61
CA LEU A 27 -12.24 11.11 15.94
C LEU A 27 -11.67 12.51 16.21
N ARG A 28 -11.63 13.37 15.18
CA ARG A 28 -11.15 14.74 15.25
C ARG A 28 -12.18 15.69 14.64
N HIS A 29 -13.16 16.07 15.43
CA HIS A 29 -14.24 16.93 14.99
C HIS A 29 -14.35 18.18 15.86
N THR A 30 -14.83 19.29 15.27
CA THR A 30 -15.01 20.57 15.98
C THR A 30 -15.89 20.44 17.21
N ASP A 31 -16.89 19.57 17.17
CA ASP A 31 -17.79 19.34 18.31
C ASP A 31 -17.08 18.69 19.52
N PHE A 32 -15.96 18.04 19.30
CA PHE A 32 -15.13 17.46 20.37
C PHE A 32 -14.11 18.45 20.93
N GLY A 33 -13.97 19.62 20.34
CA GLY A 33 -13.00 20.63 20.77
C GLY A 33 -11.54 20.18 20.66
N ASN A 34 -11.24 19.24 19.77
CA ASN A 34 -9.94 18.59 19.64
C ASN A 34 -9.25 18.84 18.29
N CYS A 35 -9.61 19.94 17.61
CA CYS A 35 -9.12 20.28 16.27
C CYS A 35 -7.74 20.94 16.25
N THR A 36 -7.25 21.44 17.38
CA THR A 36 -5.96 22.14 17.42
C THR A 36 -4.90 21.28 18.08
N SER A 37 -3.73 21.20 17.44
CA SER A 37 -2.56 20.53 17.98
C SER A 37 -1.41 21.51 18.09
N ASN A 38 -0.89 21.70 19.29
CA ASN A 38 0.31 22.47 19.56
C ASN A 38 1.55 21.56 19.53
N SER A 39 2.14 21.38 18.35
CA SER A 39 3.45 20.75 18.23
C SER A 39 4.46 21.87 17.93
N SER A 40 5.41 22.06 18.83
CA SER A 40 6.52 23.01 18.65
C SER A 40 6.11 24.48 18.44
N GLY A 41 5.00 24.94 19.07
CA GLY A 41 4.56 26.32 19.02
C GLY A 41 3.83 26.74 17.75
N THR A 42 3.54 25.81 16.86
CA THR A 42 2.70 26.06 15.67
C THR A 42 1.38 25.34 15.85
N GLU A 43 0.31 26.13 15.91
CA GLU A 43 -1.05 25.59 15.94
C GLU A 43 -1.40 25.01 14.57
N ARG A 44 -1.86 23.76 14.56
CA ARG A 44 -2.28 23.06 13.33
C ARG A 44 -3.71 22.60 13.49
N ASP A 45 -4.49 22.78 12.45
CA ASP A 45 -5.80 22.14 12.32
C ASP A 45 -5.59 20.64 12.05
N VAL A 46 -6.11 19.81 12.98
CA VAL A 46 -6.05 18.35 12.88
C VAL A 46 -7.43 17.72 12.63
N CYS A 47 -8.43 18.54 12.30
CA CYS A 47 -9.78 18.10 11.91
C CYS A 47 -9.98 18.08 10.39
N ALA A 48 -8.99 18.46 9.62
CA ALA A 48 -9.11 18.40 8.17
C ALA A 48 -9.13 16.95 7.67
N ASP A 49 -10.10 16.59 6.83
CA ASP A 49 -10.26 15.27 6.20
C ASP A 49 -9.20 15.04 5.12
N VAL A 50 -8.00 14.72 5.55
CA VAL A 50 -6.81 14.63 4.68
C VAL A 50 -6.23 13.21 4.58
N LEU A 51 -6.86 12.22 5.19
CA LEU A 51 -6.37 10.85 5.10
C LEU A 51 -6.48 10.34 3.65
N THR A 52 -5.43 9.68 3.20
CA THR A 52 -5.40 9.12 1.85
C THR A 52 -6.07 7.74 1.87
N PRO A 53 -7.09 7.50 1.05
CA PRO A 53 -7.70 6.18 0.94
C PRO A 53 -6.68 5.11 0.56
N VAL A 54 -6.70 3.97 1.27
CA VAL A 54 -5.81 2.82 1.04
C VAL A 54 -6.61 1.52 1.01
N GLY A 55 -6.52 0.79 -0.08
CA GLY A 55 -7.23 -0.48 -0.23
C GLY A 55 -8.75 -0.36 -0.10
N ALA A 56 -9.33 -1.06 0.86
CA ALA A 56 -10.77 -1.00 1.16
C ALA A 56 -11.15 0.17 2.08
N ASP A 57 -10.18 0.88 2.63
CA ASP A 57 -10.42 2.06 3.46
C ASP A 57 -10.52 3.30 2.59
N THR A 58 -11.73 3.83 2.50
CA THR A 58 -12.06 5.03 1.72
C THR A 58 -12.36 6.24 2.61
N ASN A 59 -12.31 6.07 3.94
CA ASN A 59 -12.60 7.12 4.89
C ASN A 59 -11.45 8.15 4.94
N LYS A 60 -11.77 9.42 4.76
CA LYS A 60 -10.81 10.53 4.81
C LYS A 60 -10.73 11.22 6.16
N SER A 61 -11.73 11.01 7.01
CA SER A 61 -11.76 11.54 8.38
C SER A 61 -10.80 10.76 9.27
N GLN A 62 -10.39 11.35 10.37
CA GLN A 62 -9.53 10.69 11.35
C GLN A 62 -10.29 9.58 12.06
N HIS A 63 -9.97 8.35 11.77
CA HIS A 63 -10.60 7.14 12.28
C HIS A 63 -9.57 6.14 12.81
N MET A 64 -10.02 5.00 13.28
CA MET A 64 -9.17 3.92 13.77
C MET A 64 -9.33 2.67 12.89
N SER A 65 -8.24 2.24 12.26
CA SER A 65 -8.17 0.93 11.61
C SER A 65 -7.87 -0.15 12.63
N THR A 66 -8.51 -1.31 12.52
CA THR A 66 -8.37 -2.41 13.48
C THR A 66 -7.68 -3.59 12.85
N TYR A 67 -6.53 -3.97 13.41
CA TYR A 67 -5.81 -5.18 13.07
C TYR A 67 -5.93 -6.18 14.21
N SER A 68 -6.16 -7.45 13.92
CA SER A 68 -6.29 -8.49 14.93
C SER A 68 -5.48 -9.73 14.58
N ILE A 69 -5.01 -10.43 15.63
CA ILE A 69 -4.22 -11.65 15.52
C ILE A 69 -4.84 -12.72 16.40
N GLY A 70 -5.32 -13.81 15.81
CA GLY A 70 -5.72 -15.01 16.52
C GLY A 70 -4.47 -15.84 16.84
N LEU A 71 -4.30 -16.20 18.14
CA LEU A 71 -3.13 -16.93 18.61
C LEU A 71 -3.47 -18.37 19.00
N GLY A 72 -2.83 -19.34 18.34
CA GLY A 72 -2.81 -20.73 18.74
C GLY A 72 -4.15 -21.48 18.59
N THR A 73 -5.14 -20.87 17.93
CA THR A 73 -6.46 -21.47 17.71
C THR A 73 -7.09 -20.91 16.44
N ASN A 74 -7.96 -21.72 15.83
CA ASN A 74 -8.77 -21.29 14.70
C ASN A 74 -10.20 -20.99 15.16
N GLY A 75 -10.88 -20.14 14.40
CA GLY A 75 -12.32 -19.95 14.49
C GLY A 75 -13.11 -21.15 13.93
N THR A 76 -14.40 -20.96 13.80
CA THR A 76 -15.30 -21.91 13.11
C THR A 76 -15.23 -21.74 11.59
N LEU A 77 -14.85 -20.54 11.13
CA LEU A 77 -14.64 -20.24 9.72
C LEU A 77 -13.23 -20.66 9.28
N THR A 78 -13.13 -21.09 8.04
CA THR A 78 -11.85 -21.45 7.42
C THR A 78 -11.12 -20.18 6.99
N TYR A 79 -10.02 -19.89 7.66
CA TYR A 79 -9.17 -18.73 7.37
C TYR A 79 -8.26 -19.02 6.16
N ASP A 80 -8.14 -18.05 5.27
CA ASP A 80 -7.16 -17.99 4.19
C ASP A 80 -6.38 -16.67 4.31
N PRO A 81 -5.04 -16.66 4.25
CA PRO A 81 -4.25 -15.42 4.35
C PRO A 81 -4.59 -14.37 3.28
N ASP A 82 -5.05 -14.82 2.12
CA ASP A 82 -5.44 -13.98 0.99
C ASP A 82 -6.96 -13.76 0.89
N TYR A 83 -7.71 -14.00 1.97
CA TYR A 83 -9.16 -13.97 2.02
C TYR A 83 -9.78 -12.74 1.34
N ALA A 84 -9.15 -11.59 1.45
CA ALA A 84 -9.69 -10.32 0.92
C ALA A 84 -9.84 -10.34 -0.61
N THR A 85 -8.96 -11.08 -1.31
CA THR A 85 -8.93 -11.18 -2.78
C THR A 85 -9.53 -12.47 -3.32
N GLN A 86 -9.80 -13.45 -2.45
CA GLN A 86 -10.38 -14.74 -2.84
C GLN A 86 -11.84 -14.58 -3.31
N THR A 87 -12.19 -15.37 -4.34
CA THR A 87 -13.54 -15.45 -4.89
C THR A 87 -14.31 -16.69 -4.40
N THR A 88 -13.65 -17.55 -3.64
CA THR A 88 -14.21 -18.77 -3.02
C THR A 88 -13.78 -18.86 -1.57
N GLY A 89 -14.41 -19.73 -0.80
CA GLY A 89 -14.12 -19.90 0.63
C GLY A 89 -15.04 -19.09 1.53
N ASP A 90 -14.86 -19.27 2.85
CA ASP A 90 -15.80 -18.76 3.82
C ASP A 90 -15.97 -17.24 3.79
N PHE A 91 -14.89 -16.50 3.58
CA PHE A 91 -14.97 -15.04 3.48
C PHE A 91 -15.68 -14.57 2.20
N ALA A 92 -15.48 -15.26 1.07
CA ALA A 92 -16.24 -14.98 -0.14
C ALA A 92 -17.74 -15.25 0.05
N ASP A 93 -18.08 -16.33 0.76
CA ASP A 93 -19.46 -16.66 1.11
C ASP A 93 -20.11 -15.63 2.05
N LEU A 94 -19.34 -15.08 3.00
CA LEU A 94 -19.78 -13.99 3.86
C LEU A 94 -20.06 -12.72 3.04
N LYS A 95 -19.13 -12.33 2.14
CA LYS A 95 -19.32 -11.16 1.28
C LYS A 95 -20.56 -11.25 0.39
N GLU A 96 -20.88 -12.44 -0.07
CA GLU A 96 -22.03 -12.69 -0.94
C GLU A 96 -23.31 -13.02 -0.17
N GLY A 97 -23.28 -13.03 1.16
CA GLY A 97 -24.43 -13.32 2.02
C GLY A 97 -24.85 -14.80 2.03
N ARG A 98 -23.99 -15.72 1.57
CA ARG A 98 -24.24 -17.17 1.65
C ARG A 98 -23.93 -17.74 3.01
N LYS A 99 -23.07 -17.07 3.78
CA LYS A 99 -22.78 -17.32 5.18
C LYS A 99 -23.02 -16.08 6.02
N ILE A 100 -23.15 -16.25 7.32
CA ILE A 100 -23.20 -15.17 8.33
C ILE A 100 -22.01 -15.33 9.26
N TRP A 101 -21.60 -14.23 9.88
CA TRP A 101 -20.60 -14.28 10.92
C TRP A 101 -21.12 -15.09 12.11
N PRO A 102 -20.32 -16.01 12.68
CA PRO A 102 -20.70 -16.73 13.89
C PRO A 102 -20.93 -15.77 15.05
N GLU A 103 -21.95 -16.06 15.83
CA GLU A 103 -22.26 -15.30 17.06
C GLU A 103 -21.22 -15.61 18.13
N PRO A 104 -20.46 -14.60 18.65
CA PRO A 104 -19.53 -14.83 19.75
C PRO A 104 -20.28 -15.24 20.99
N GLY A 105 -19.76 -16.24 21.69
CA GLY A 105 -20.38 -16.77 22.90
C GLY A 105 -19.79 -16.18 24.19
N ASP A 106 -20.45 -16.41 25.31
CA ASP A 106 -20.03 -15.98 26.67
C ASP A 106 -18.76 -16.69 27.17
N GLY A 107 -18.22 -17.61 26.40
CA GLY A 107 -17.19 -18.52 26.82
C GLY A 107 -15.91 -18.47 26.03
N LYS A 108 -15.29 -19.66 25.86
CA LYS A 108 -14.02 -19.87 25.21
C LYS A 108 -14.21 -20.54 23.82
N GLY A 109 -15.33 -20.23 23.17
CA GLY A 109 -15.68 -20.81 21.89
C GLY A 109 -14.82 -20.32 20.72
N ALA A 110 -14.78 -21.13 19.69
CA ALA A 110 -14.03 -20.79 18.46
C ALA A 110 -14.65 -19.60 17.71
N GLU A 111 -15.94 -19.38 17.88
CA GLU A 111 -16.71 -18.25 17.36
C GLU A 111 -16.17 -16.88 17.82
N ASN A 112 -15.54 -16.82 18.99
CA ASN A 112 -14.89 -15.60 19.47
C ASN A 112 -13.62 -15.25 18.66
N ILE A 113 -12.99 -16.23 18.03
CA ILE A 113 -11.88 -16.00 17.10
C ILE A 113 -12.40 -15.44 15.78
N ASP A 114 -13.56 -15.91 15.35
CA ASP A 114 -14.23 -15.35 14.17
C ASP A 114 -14.64 -13.89 14.37
N ASP A 115 -15.01 -13.49 15.60
CA ASP A 115 -15.28 -12.07 15.93
C ASP A 115 -14.02 -11.20 15.85
N LEU A 116 -12.83 -11.71 16.17
CA LEU A 116 -11.57 -11.00 15.89
C LEU A 116 -11.37 -10.75 14.39
N TRP A 117 -11.69 -11.73 13.57
CA TRP A 117 -11.63 -11.57 12.12
C TRP A 117 -12.67 -10.56 11.62
N HIS A 118 -13.91 -10.69 12.11
CA HIS A 118 -14.99 -9.75 11.81
C HIS A 118 -14.63 -8.30 12.19
N ALA A 119 -14.05 -8.11 13.38
CA ALA A 119 -13.60 -6.81 13.85
C ALA A 119 -12.52 -6.19 12.96
N ALA A 120 -11.56 -6.99 12.49
CA ALA A 120 -10.54 -6.52 11.56
C ALA A 120 -11.14 -6.08 10.21
N VAL A 121 -12.11 -6.82 9.69
CA VAL A 121 -12.81 -6.48 8.44
C VAL A 121 -13.63 -5.20 8.60
N ASN A 122 -14.40 -5.08 9.69
CA ASN A 122 -15.22 -3.89 9.94
C ASN A 122 -14.39 -2.64 10.22
N GLY A 123 -13.23 -2.80 10.87
CA GLY A 123 -12.27 -1.73 11.10
C GLY A 123 -11.31 -1.47 9.93
N ARG A 124 -11.56 -2.07 8.74
CA ARG A 124 -10.76 -1.90 7.52
C ARG A 124 -9.27 -2.24 7.65
N GLY A 125 -8.89 -2.95 8.70
CA GLY A 125 -7.57 -3.54 8.83
C GLY A 125 -7.52 -4.97 8.28
N LYS A 126 -6.68 -5.82 8.88
CA LYS A 126 -6.49 -7.20 8.47
C LYS A 126 -6.45 -8.15 9.67
N TYR A 127 -7.04 -9.33 9.51
CA TYR A 127 -6.93 -10.42 10.46
C TYR A 127 -5.79 -11.36 10.06
N PHE A 128 -5.08 -11.88 11.06
CA PHE A 128 -4.03 -12.86 10.92
C PHE A 128 -4.25 -14.02 11.87
N SER A 129 -4.10 -15.26 11.40
CA SER A 129 -4.09 -16.45 12.23
C SER A 129 -2.64 -16.90 12.46
N ALA A 130 -2.19 -16.90 13.71
CA ALA A 130 -0.84 -17.27 14.10
C ALA A 130 -0.86 -18.56 14.93
N MET A 131 -0.59 -19.69 14.28
CA MET A 131 -0.59 -21.03 14.90
C MET A 131 0.79 -21.43 15.46
N SER A 132 1.82 -20.64 15.20
CA SER A 132 3.20 -20.87 15.63
C SER A 132 3.94 -19.55 15.89
N ALA A 133 5.10 -19.61 16.54
CA ALA A 133 5.93 -18.45 16.76
C ALA A 133 6.41 -17.79 15.46
N SER A 134 6.68 -18.58 14.41
CA SER A 134 7.03 -18.04 13.10
C SER A 134 5.85 -17.33 12.45
N SER A 135 4.67 -17.94 12.42
CA SER A 135 3.47 -17.30 11.86
C SER A 135 3.05 -16.04 12.63
N LEU A 136 3.32 -15.97 13.95
CA LEU A 136 3.13 -14.74 14.73
C LEU A 136 4.10 -13.64 14.28
N SER A 137 5.37 -13.98 14.08
CA SER A 137 6.37 -13.01 13.57
C SER A 137 5.98 -12.49 12.19
N ASP A 138 5.54 -13.38 11.30
CA ASP A 138 5.08 -13.00 9.96
C ASP A 138 3.83 -12.12 10.00
N ALA A 139 2.88 -12.44 10.89
CA ALA A 139 1.69 -11.64 11.11
C ALA A 139 2.03 -10.22 11.60
N ILE A 140 2.90 -10.10 12.60
CA ILE A 140 3.35 -8.80 13.13
C ILE A 140 4.07 -7.98 12.05
N ASN A 141 4.97 -8.60 11.27
CA ASN A 141 5.64 -7.92 10.18
C ASN A 141 4.63 -7.44 9.12
N SER A 142 3.63 -8.26 8.77
CA SER A 142 2.58 -7.90 7.82
C SER A 142 1.70 -6.74 8.32
N VAL A 143 1.42 -6.65 9.63
CA VAL A 143 0.74 -5.49 10.22
C VAL A 143 1.59 -4.23 10.06
N PHE A 144 2.89 -4.29 10.39
CA PHE A 144 3.78 -3.15 10.23
C PHE A 144 3.92 -2.73 8.77
N ASP A 145 3.94 -3.67 7.85
CA ASP A 145 3.99 -3.39 6.42
C ASP A 145 2.70 -2.69 5.94
N SER A 146 1.54 -3.15 6.38
CA SER A 146 0.25 -2.51 6.07
C SER A 146 0.19 -1.08 6.62
N VAL A 147 0.60 -0.85 7.88
CA VAL A 147 0.67 0.49 8.48
C VAL A 147 1.66 1.40 7.76
N ARG A 148 2.79 0.86 7.30
CA ARG A 148 3.77 1.62 6.50
C ARG A 148 3.21 1.97 5.12
N GLU A 149 2.41 1.12 4.53
CA GLU A 149 1.74 1.38 3.26
C GLU A 149 0.76 2.55 3.40
N GLU A 150 -0.05 2.57 4.46
CA GLU A 150 -0.92 3.70 4.80
C GLU A 150 -0.13 4.99 5.04
N ALA A 151 0.93 4.91 5.85
CA ALA A 151 1.75 6.08 6.19
C ALA A 151 2.66 6.54 5.05
N GLY A 152 2.96 5.66 4.09
CA GLY A 152 3.96 5.90 3.05
C GLY A 152 3.41 6.46 1.74
N ALA A 153 2.10 6.61 1.61
CA ALA A 153 1.49 7.22 0.44
C ALA A 153 1.61 8.75 0.52
N ALA A 154 2.67 9.29 -0.05
CA ALA A 154 2.82 10.75 -0.18
C ALA A 154 2.51 11.20 -1.60
N ALA A 155 1.65 12.20 -1.75
CA ALA A 155 1.37 12.84 -3.02
C ALA A 155 1.75 14.32 -2.96
N ALA A 156 2.53 14.77 -3.93
CA ALA A 156 2.83 16.18 -4.13
C ALA A 156 2.26 16.63 -5.48
N ALA A 157 1.63 17.79 -5.52
CA ALA A 157 1.14 18.39 -6.75
C ALA A 157 1.90 19.69 -7.03
N ALA A 158 2.30 19.89 -8.27
CA ALA A 158 2.93 21.10 -8.74
C ALA A 158 2.37 21.52 -10.10
N THR A 159 2.24 22.81 -10.32
CA THR A 159 1.81 23.38 -11.61
C THR A 159 3.01 23.77 -12.46
N THR A 160 2.83 23.87 -13.77
CA THR A 160 3.88 24.28 -14.72
C THR A 160 4.30 25.73 -14.57
N SER A 161 3.47 26.58 -13.97
CA SER A 161 3.75 28.00 -13.79
C SER A 161 3.04 28.52 -12.53
N LEU A 162 3.67 29.49 -11.89
CA LEU A 162 3.05 30.26 -10.80
C LEU A 162 1.96 31.19 -11.34
N GLU A 163 2.08 31.58 -12.62
CA GLU A 163 1.05 32.35 -13.33
C GLU A 163 0.32 31.42 -14.30
N LEU A 164 -0.92 31.07 -13.96
CA LEU A 164 -1.77 30.25 -14.79
C LEU A 164 -2.32 31.07 -15.96
N ILE A 165 -2.14 30.57 -17.18
CA ILE A 165 -2.79 31.15 -18.35
C ILE A 165 -4.28 30.76 -18.35
N SER A 166 -5.15 31.70 -18.70
CA SER A 166 -6.57 31.38 -18.89
C SER A 166 -6.73 30.39 -20.05
N GLY A 167 -7.47 29.30 -19.82
CA GLY A 167 -7.71 28.23 -20.78
C GLY A 167 -7.21 26.87 -20.36
N ASP A 168 -7.18 25.90 -21.28
CA ASP A 168 -7.01 24.48 -20.99
C ASP A 168 -5.57 23.96 -21.15
N ASN A 169 -4.60 24.84 -21.39
CA ASN A 169 -3.22 24.41 -21.67
C ASN A 169 -2.30 24.32 -20.44
N ASN A 170 -2.81 24.61 -19.27
CA ASN A 170 -2.03 24.45 -18.05
C ASN A 170 -1.93 22.96 -17.68
N LYS A 171 -0.80 22.61 -17.11
CA LYS A 171 -0.54 21.24 -16.65
C LYS A 171 -0.32 21.24 -15.14
N LEU A 172 -0.95 20.27 -14.50
CA LEU A 172 -0.70 19.94 -13.11
C LEU A 172 0.12 18.65 -13.09
N PHE A 173 1.22 18.65 -12.36
CA PHE A 173 2.03 17.46 -12.12
C PHE A 173 1.74 16.94 -10.71
N SER A 174 1.42 15.66 -10.63
CA SER A 174 1.22 14.95 -9.38
C SER A 174 2.28 13.86 -9.26
N ALA A 175 3.10 13.94 -8.22
CA ALA A 175 4.04 12.89 -7.87
C ALA A 175 3.47 12.05 -6.75
N SER A 176 3.53 10.74 -6.88
CA SER A 176 3.16 9.78 -5.86
C SER A 176 4.33 8.82 -5.61
N TYR A 177 4.44 8.35 -4.37
CA TYR A 177 5.47 7.44 -3.96
C TYR A 177 4.93 6.49 -2.89
N THR A 178 5.20 5.19 -3.05
CA THR A 178 4.84 4.15 -2.09
C THR A 178 6.10 3.55 -1.50
N THR A 179 6.30 3.70 -0.20
CA THR A 179 7.57 3.36 0.47
C THR A 179 7.89 1.88 0.50
N GLN A 180 6.89 1.03 0.70
CA GLN A 180 7.10 -0.41 0.83
C GLN A 180 7.51 -1.08 -0.47
N GLN A 181 6.86 -0.73 -1.55
CA GLN A 181 7.12 -1.28 -2.88
C GLN A 181 8.18 -0.51 -3.64
N TRP A 182 8.67 0.59 -3.09
CA TRP A 182 9.60 1.52 -3.74
C TRP A 182 9.13 1.94 -5.14
N THR A 183 7.80 2.01 -5.30
CA THR A 183 7.19 2.44 -6.54
C THR A 183 6.86 3.91 -6.47
N GLY A 184 7.07 4.60 -7.58
CA GLY A 184 6.73 6.00 -7.71
C GLY A 184 6.17 6.29 -9.08
N ASP A 185 5.26 7.26 -9.15
CA ASP A 185 4.75 7.73 -10.42
C ASP A 185 4.73 9.27 -10.44
N LEU A 186 4.97 9.81 -11.61
CA LEU A 186 4.76 11.22 -11.93
C LEU A 186 3.72 11.29 -13.05
N LYS A 187 2.57 11.87 -12.73
CA LYS A 187 1.46 12.04 -13.68
C LYS A 187 1.29 13.49 -14.06
N ALA A 188 1.01 13.75 -15.31
CA ALA A 188 0.60 15.06 -15.79
C ALA A 188 -0.88 15.06 -16.12
N TYR A 189 -1.58 16.07 -15.65
CA TYR A 189 -3.01 16.30 -15.93
C TYR A 189 -3.21 17.64 -16.63
N LEU A 190 -4.26 17.76 -17.42
CA LEU A 190 -4.74 19.05 -17.86
C LEU A 190 -5.44 19.76 -16.71
N PHE A 191 -5.15 21.05 -16.59
CA PHE A 191 -5.76 21.93 -15.61
C PHE A 191 -6.36 23.13 -16.32
N ASN A 192 -7.65 23.37 -16.11
CA ASN A 192 -8.31 24.55 -16.62
C ASN A 192 -8.12 25.72 -15.66
N GLY A 193 -7.31 26.69 -16.06
CA GLY A 193 -6.97 27.86 -15.22
C GLY A 193 -8.14 28.81 -14.98
N THR A 194 -9.23 28.71 -15.76
CA THR A 194 -10.44 29.56 -15.58
C THR A 194 -11.43 28.93 -14.63
N THR A 195 -11.64 27.61 -14.73
CA THR A 195 -12.67 26.89 -13.93
C THR A 195 -12.08 26.19 -12.71
N GLY A 196 -10.77 26.08 -12.60
CA GLY A 196 -10.09 25.31 -11.55
C GLY A 196 -10.20 23.80 -11.69
N VAL A 197 -10.78 23.30 -12.78
CA VAL A 197 -11.03 21.87 -12.97
C VAL A 197 -9.77 21.16 -13.45
N VAL A 198 -9.41 20.07 -12.79
CA VAL A 198 -8.35 19.12 -13.19
C VAL A 198 -8.99 17.95 -13.93
N SER A 199 -8.38 17.54 -15.05
CA SER A 199 -8.81 16.35 -15.79
C SER A 199 -8.74 15.11 -14.90
N SER A 200 -9.75 14.25 -14.93
CA SER A 200 -9.76 12.96 -14.22
C SER A 200 -8.80 11.93 -14.84
N THR A 201 -8.42 12.13 -16.10
CA THR A 201 -7.51 11.23 -16.81
C THR A 201 -6.15 11.92 -17.02
N PRO A 202 -5.03 11.28 -16.64
CA PRO A 202 -3.73 11.85 -16.88
C PRO A 202 -3.39 11.90 -18.37
N LEU A 203 -2.69 12.94 -18.80
CA LEU A 203 -2.08 13.03 -20.13
C LEU A 203 -1.00 11.97 -20.32
N TRP A 204 -0.28 11.70 -19.26
CA TRP A 204 0.74 10.64 -19.21
C TRP A 204 1.09 10.29 -17.77
N SER A 205 1.61 9.07 -17.61
CA SER A 205 2.22 8.54 -16.40
C SER A 205 3.67 8.17 -16.73
N ALA A 206 4.61 8.57 -15.89
CA ALA A 206 6.03 8.24 -16.04
C ALA A 206 6.26 6.74 -15.84
N GLN A 207 5.61 6.15 -14.84
CA GLN A 207 5.66 4.72 -14.59
C GLN A 207 5.20 3.93 -15.82
N ALA A 208 3.97 4.17 -16.30
CA ALA A 208 3.44 3.45 -17.46
C ALA A 208 4.31 3.58 -18.72
N ARG A 209 4.92 4.77 -18.95
CA ARG A 209 5.84 4.98 -20.07
C ARG A 209 7.16 4.24 -19.87
N LEU A 210 7.66 4.18 -18.64
CA LEU A 210 8.89 3.46 -18.33
C LEU A 210 8.68 1.96 -18.48
N ASP A 211 7.58 1.42 -17.93
CA ASP A 211 7.22 0.01 -18.04
C ASP A 211 7.08 -0.41 -19.50
N ALA A 212 6.32 0.33 -20.29
CA ALA A 212 6.17 0.06 -21.72
C ALA A 212 7.50 0.10 -22.47
N ARG A 213 8.43 0.97 -22.05
CA ARG A 213 9.77 1.05 -22.65
C ARG A 213 10.65 -0.13 -22.23
N VAL A 214 10.58 -0.57 -20.98
CA VAL A 214 11.37 -1.70 -20.48
C VAL A 214 10.83 -3.01 -21.04
N ASP A 215 9.52 -3.20 -21.04
CA ASP A 215 8.87 -4.42 -21.56
C ASP A 215 9.08 -4.63 -23.07
N SER A 216 9.21 -3.53 -23.81
CA SER A 216 9.42 -3.57 -25.27
C SER A 216 10.88 -3.66 -25.70
N ARG A 217 11.83 -3.61 -24.77
CA ARG A 217 13.27 -3.51 -25.05
C ARG A 217 14.09 -4.54 -24.30
N THR A 218 15.25 -4.83 -24.83
CA THR A 218 16.26 -5.65 -24.17
C THR A 218 17.11 -4.79 -23.21
N HIS A 219 17.83 -5.41 -22.28
CA HIS A 219 18.74 -4.72 -21.37
C HIS A 219 19.81 -3.89 -22.12
N SER A 220 20.19 -4.33 -23.32
CA SER A 220 21.19 -3.67 -24.18
C SER A 220 20.72 -2.34 -24.77
N ASP A 221 19.42 -2.04 -24.75
CA ASP A 221 18.89 -0.76 -25.25
C ASP A 221 19.10 0.41 -24.27
N ARG A 222 19.49 0.09 -23.04
CA ARG A 222 19.76 1.07 -22.00
C ARG A 222 21.26 1.37 -21.95
N LYS A 223 21.64 2.57 -22.37
CA LYS A 223 23.02 3.04 -22.29
C LYS A 223 23.35 3.53 -20.90
N ILE A 224 24.27 2.84 -20.24
CA ILE A 224 24.80 3.20 -18.93
C ILE A 224 26.25 3.60 -19.16
N TYR A 225 26.70 4.69 -18.53
CA TYR A 225 28.07 5.18 -18.67
C TYR A 225 28.74 5.24 -17.30
N PHE A 226 30.04 5.00 -17.26
CA PHE A 226 30.86 5.17 -16.08
C PHE A 226 32.12 5.98 -16.41
N ASN A 227 32.72 6.55 -15.39
CA ASN A 227 33.96 7.29 -15.56
C ASN A 227 35.16 6.30 -15.50
N SER A 228 35.77 6.05 -16.65
CA SER A 228 36.99 5.24 -16.77
C SER A 228 38.20 6.16 -16.80
N SER A 229 38.80 6.41 -15.62
CA SER A 229 40.07 7.15 -15.43
C SER A 229 40.10 8.60 -15.90
N SER A 230 39.52 8.96 -17.02
CA SER A 230 39.49 10.33 -17.57
C SER A 230 38.47 10.52 -18.69
N SER A 231 37.70 9.51 -19.03
CA SER A 231 36.66 9.57 -20.06
C SER A 231 35.39 8.87 -19.65
N LEU A 232 34.25 9.39 -20.11
CA LEU A 232 32.96 8.75 -19.97
C LEU A 232 32.88 7.58 -20.95
N THR A 233 32.84 6.36 -20.44
CA THR A 233 32.84 5.12 -21.22
C THR A 233 31.52 4.40 -21.05
N GLU A 234 30.95 3.83 -22.11
CA GLU A 234 29.74 3.01 -22.02
C GLU A 234 30.03 1.75 -21.19
N PHE A 235 29.17 1.50 -20.21
CA PHE A 235 29.31 0.36 -19.30
C PHE A 235 28.99 -0.93 -20.04
N SER A 236 30.01 -1.70 -20.29
CA SER A 236 29.94 -3.06 -20.81
C SER A 236 31.05 -3.90 -20.20
N TYR A 237 30.85 -5.20 -20.07
CA TYR A 237 31.89 -6.07 -19.50
C TYR A 237 33.20 -5.98 -20.24
N SER A 238 33.17 -5.85 -21.57
CA SER A 238 34.37 -5.70 -22.39
C SER A 238 35.15 -4.39 -22.13
N ALA A 239 34.46 -3.34 -21.69
CA ALA A 239 35.08 -2.04 -21.41
C ALA A 239 35.70 -1.94 -20.02
N LEU A 240 35.45 -2.92 -19.15
CA LEU A 240 36.01 -2.97 -17.79
C LEU A 240 37.47 -3.41 -17.82
N THR A 241 38.28 -2.83 -16.95
CA THR A 241 39.66 -3.31 -16.67
C THR A 241 39.63 -4.66 -15.95
N THR A 242 40.75 -5.38 -15.97
CA THR A 242 40.89 -6.67 -15.26
C THR A 242 40.54 -6.55 -13.77
N THR A 243 40.96 -5.48 -13.11
CA THR A 243 40.66 -5.22 -11.69
C THR A 243 39.15 -5.03 -11.49
N GLN A 244 38.51 -4.19 -12.29
CA GLN A 244 37.07 -3.97 -12.22
C GLN A 244 36.26 -5.25 -12.50
N LYS A 245 36.71 -6.08 -13.45
CA LYS A 245 36.08 -7.39 -13.69
C LYS A 245 36.14 -8.29 -12.47
N THR A 246 37.23 -8.25 -11.71
CA THR A 246 37.36 -9.06 -10.49
C THR A 246 36.35 -8.62 -9.42
N ASP A 247 36.06 -7.32 -9.32
CA ASP A 247 35.08 -6.80 -8.35
C ASP A 247 33.66 -7.29 -8.65
N PHE A 248 33.31 -7.39 -9.95
CA PHE A 248 32.02 -7.93 -10.37
C PHE A 248 31.93 -9.46 -10.33
N ASN A 249 32.99 -10.16 -10.66
CA ASN A 249 33.02 -11.62 -10.75
C ASN A 249 32.65 -12.33 -9.42
N ASN A 250 32.80 -11.67 -8.30
CA ASN A 250 32.53 -12.26 -7.00
C ASN A 250 31.06 -12.17 -6.57
N LEU A 251 30.25 -11.35 -7.22
CA LEU A 251 28.88 -11.10 -6.78
C LEU A 251 27.99 -12.34 -6.92
N CYS A 252 28.03 -13.00 -8.07
CA CYS A 252 27.27 -14.23 -8.30
C CYS A 252 28.00 -15.53 -7.93
N VAL A 253 29.28 -15.47 -7.63
CA VAL A 253 30.06 -16.64 -7.15
C VAL A 253 29.79 -16.89 -5.66
N THR A 254 29.60 -15.82 -4.88
CA THR A 254 29.39 -15.88 -3.43
C THR A 254 27.94 -15.70 -3.01
N SER A 255 27.06 -15.31 -3.91
CA SER A 255 25.65 -15.00 -3.62
C SER A 255 24.73 -16.15 -4.04
N THR A 256 23.74 -16.44 -3.18
CA THR A 256 22.65 -17.39 -3.45
C THR A 256 21.46 -16.75 -4.15
N LEU A 257 21.64 -15.58 -4.77
CA LEU A 257 20.58 -14.88 -5.49
C LEU A 257 20.06 -15.74 -6.65
N SER A 258 18.72 -15.86 -6.74
CA SER A 258 18.07 -16.67 -7.78
C SER A 258 18.42 -16.21 -9.20
N GLN A 259 18.68 -14.90 -9.38
CA GLN A 259 19.10 -14.32 -10.65
C GLN A 259 20.46 -14.88 -11.13
N CYS A 260 21.34 -15.24 -10.21
CA CYS A 260 22.66 -15.79 -10.55
C CYS A 260 22.58 -17.22 -11.10
N ALA A 261 21.52 -17.96 -10.84
CA ALA A 261 21.39 -19.37 -11.27
C ALA A 261 21.19 -19.53 -12.77
N SER A 262 20.58 -18.53 -13.42
CA SER A 262 20.28 -18.54 -14.86
C SER A 262 21.33 -17.88 -15.74
N LEU A 263 22.35 -17.26 -15.13
CA LEU A 263 23.39 -16.54 -15.86
C LEU A 263 24.53 -17.45 -16.33
N SER A 264 25.03 -17.24 -17.53
CA SER A 264 26.28 -17.84 -18.02
C SER A 264 27.49 -17.33 -17.21
N VAL A 265 28.67 -17.96 -17.39
CA VAL A 265 29.89 -17.55 -16.70
C VAL A 265 30.25 -16.09 -16.99
N ASP A 266 30.08 -15.66 -18.25
CA ASP A 266 30.38 -14.29 -18.68
C ASP A 266 29.34 -13.27 -18.18
N GLU A 267 28.10 -13.70 -17.92
CA GLU A 267 27.05 -12.86 -17.39
C GLU A 267 27.07 -12.76 -15.84
N LYS A 268 27.78 -13.68 -15.19
CA LYS A 268 28.02 -13.65 -13.73
C LYS A 268 29.12 -12.69 -13.33
N ALA A 269 29.87 -12.25 -14.29
CA ALA A 269 31.02 -11.37 -14.09
C ALA A 269 30.66 -9.88 -14.08
#